data_8e5e699a0699fa354f89fb0e3d3fb972
#
_entry.id   8e5e699a0699fa354f89fb0e3d3fb972
#
_cell.length_a   1.000
_cell.length_b   1.000
_cell.length_c   1.000
_cell.angle_alpha   90.00
_cell.angle_beta   90.00
_cell.angle_gamma   90.00
#
_symmetry.space_group_name_H-M   'P 1'
#
loop_
_entity.id
_entity.type
_entity.pdbx_description
1 polymer ?
#
loop_
_entity_poly.entity_id
_entity_poly.type
_entity_poly.pdbx_seq_one_letter_code
_entity_poly.pdbx_strand_id
1 'polypeptide(L)'
;MANADNNIDLLLKECVSNEKRKSFFLFAGAGSGKTYSLVKLLENIQNVWGNKLMREHRQVAVITYTNAATDEIMRRIDYNQLFHVSTIHSFVWDSIKTYQKDIKARYLQRLQANIDELQAKIDATKNKERKTYKANQEKINHLIERKEAKEKIDKFIYNPNGDNLKANSLNHSDVIEIGTQMLQVNLLLQQI
;
A
#
# COMPACT_ATOMS: atom_id res chain seq x y z
N MET A 1 -3.34 17.35 -33.71
CA MET A 1 -3.23 16.78 -32.36
C MET A 1 -4.46 16.00 -31.88
N ALA A 2 -5.68 16.37 -32.26
CA ALA A 2 -6.93 15.68 -31.85
C ALA A 2 -7.08 14.19 -32.23
N ASN A 3 -6.38 13.70 -33.27
CA ASN A 3 -6.53 12.31 -33.70
C ASN A 3 -5.73 11.28 -32.91
N ALA A 4 -4.64 11.66 -32.25
CA ALA A 4 -3.80 10.74 -31.46
C ALA A 4 -4.46 10.42 -30.11
N ASP A 5 -5.07 11.41 -29.46
CA ASP A 5 -5.72 11.26 -28.15
C ASP A 5 -6.96 10.37 -28.26
N ASN A 6 -7.75 10.53 -29.34
CA ASN A 6 -8.92 9.67 -29.59
C ASN A 6 -8.54 8.20 -29.80
N ASN A 7 -7.39 7.92 -30.38
CA ASN A 7 -6.92 6.56 -30.60
C ASN A 7 -6.47 5.88 -29.27
N ILE A 8 -5.84 6.63 -28.37
CA ILE A 8 -5.45 6.12 -27.04
C ILE A 8 -6.69 5.78 -26.21
N ASP A 9 -7.69 6.66 -26.17
CA ASP A 9 -8.92 6.43 -25.42
C ASP A 9 -9.68 5.19 -25.92
N LEU A 10 -9.68 4.92 -27.23
CA LEU A 10 -10.27 3.71 -27.81
C LEU A 10 -9.50 2.45 -27.38
N LEU A 11 -8.18 2.47 -27.45
CA LEU A 11 -7.33 1.35 -27.00
C LEU A 11 -7.51 1.04 -25.51
N LEU A 12 -7.59 2.08 -24.67
CA LEU A 12 -7.84 1.91 -23.24
C LEU A 12 -9.23 1.29 -22.97
N LYS A 13 -10.26 1.72 -23.72
CA LYS A 13 -11.59 1.13 -23.66
C LYS A 13 -11.59 -0.35 -24.04
N GLU A 14 -10.85 -0.73 -25.08
CA GLU A 14 -10.72 -2.13 -25.48
C GLU A 14 -10.06 -2.98 -24.39
N CYS A 15 -9.05 -2.44 -23.68
CA CYS A 15 -8.36 -3.15 -22.60
C CYS A 15 -9.29 -3.50 -21.43
N VAL A 16 -10.30 -2.68 -21.15
CA VAL A 16 -11.25 -2.90 -20.04
C VAL A 16 -12.60 -3.45 -20.49
N SER A 17 -12.84 -3.55 -21.82
CA SER A 17 -14.08 -4.08 -22.35
C SER A 17 -14.11 -5.62 -22.33
N ASN A 18 -15.23 -6.13 -22.14
CA ASN A 18 -15.89 -7.40 -22.08
C ASN A 18 -15.14 -8.72 -21.93
N GLU A 19 -14.48 -9.28 -22.86
CA GLU A 19 -14.19 -10.72 -22.80
C GLU A 19 -12.70 -11.02 -22.68
N LYS A 20 -11.87 -10.07 -23.02
CA LYS A 20 -10.41 -10.21 -23.01
C LYS A 20 -9.77 -9.03 -22.33
N ARG A 21 -10.04 -8.87 -21.01
CA ARG A 21 -9.36 -7.84 -20.23
C ARG A 21 -7.85 -7.99 -20.35
N LYS A 22 -7.19 -6.88 -20.67
CA LYS A 22 -5.73 -6.85 -20.85
C LYS A 22 -5.11 -5.89 -19.86
N SER A 23 -4.01 -6.30 -19.26
CA SER A 23 -3.13 -5.36 -18.57
C SER A 23 -2.46 -4.46 -19.61
N PHE A 24 -2.34 -3.19 -19.31
CA PHE A 24 -1.64 -2.22 -20.15
C PHE A 24 -0.77 -1.29 -19.32
N PHE A 25 0.16 -0.65 -19.96
CA PHE A 25 1.00 0.37 -19.37
C PHE A 25 0.96 1.63 -20.25
N LEU A 26 0.54 2.76 -19.68
CA LEU A 26 0.46 4.04 -20.36
C LEU A 26 1.68 4.90 -20.04
N PHE A 27 2.59 5.02 -20.99
CA PHE A 27 3.70 5.96 -20.92
C PHE A 27 3.28 7.34 -21.41
N ALA A 28 3.42 8.33 -20.53
CA ALA A 28 3.06 9.70 -20.88
C ALA A 28 3.86 10.71 -20.05
N GLY A 29 4.35 11.77 -20.69
CA GLY A 29 5.12 12.84 -20.05
C GLY A 29 4.29 13.67 -19.06
N ALA A 30 4.92 14.59 -18.37
CA ALA A 30 4.20 15.56 -17.52
C ALA A 30 3.30 16.45 -18.42
N GLY A 31 2.08 16.73 -17.95
CA GLY A 31 1.11 17.55 -18.70
C GLY A 31 0.43 16.87 -19.89
N SER A 32 0.69 15.59 -20.15
CA SER A 32 0.13 14.85 -21.31
C SER A 32 -1.32 14.39 -21.15
N GLY A 33 -2.03 14.83 -20.13
CA GLY A 33 -3.42 14.45 -19.94
C GLY A 33 -3.67 13.07 -19.29
N LYS A 34 -2.66 12.43 -18.70
CA LYS A 34 -2.82 11.09 -18.05
C LYS A 34 -4.02 10.98 -17.12
N THR A 35 -4.20 11.97 -16.24
CA THR A 35 -5.34 11.99 -15.31
C THR A 35 -6.66 12.13 -16.05
N TYR A 36 -6.70 12.88 -17.13
CA TYR A 36 -7.89 13.01 -17.97
C TYR A 36 -8.27 11.68 -18.63
N SER A 37 -7.31 10.99 -19.26
CA SER A 37 -7.54 9.67 -19.86
C SER A 37 -7.95 8.63 -18.82
N LEU A 38 -7.37 8.67 -17.61
CA LEU A 38 -7.78 7.81 -16.49
C LEU A 38 -9.24 8.07 -16.11
N VAL A 39 -9.64 9.32 -15.91
CA VAL A 39 -11.03 9.68 -15.53
C VAL A 39 -12.02 9.21 -16.62
N LYS A 40 -11.71 9.45 -17.89
CA LYS A 40 -12.53 8.93 -19.01
C LYS A 40 -12.62 7.41 -19.02
N LEU A 41 -11.54 6.71 -18.69
CA LEU A 41 -11.57 5.26 -18.56
C LEU A 41 -12.48 4.80 -17.43
N LEU A 42 -12.43 5.48 -16.26
CA LEU A 42 -13.30 5.19 -15.11
C LEU A 42 -14.77 5.45 -15.44
N GLU A 43 -15.11 6.54 -16.13
CA GLU A 43 -16.45 6.79 -16.64
C GLU A 43 -16.94 5.66 -17.56
N ASN A 44 -16.07 5.18 -18.46
CA ASN A 44 -16.40 4.06 -19.32
C ASN A 44 -16.63 2.76 -18.54
N ILE A 45 -15.79 2.47 -17.52
CA ILE A 45 -15.98 1.32 -16.62
C ILE A 45 -17.33 1.42 -15.90
N GLN A 46 -17.67 2.59 -15.39
CA GLN A 46 -18.97 2.84 -14.76
C GLN A 46 -20.13 2.53 -15.70
N ASN A 47 -20.07 3.01 -16.94
CA ASN A 47 -21.14 2.82 -17.92
C ASN A 47 -21.31 1.36 -18.33
N VAL A 48 -20.20 0.64 -18.53
CA VAL A 48 -20.22 -0.75 -19.02
C VAL A 48 -20.43 -1.76 -17.89
N TRP A 49 -19.75 -1.54 -16.76
CA TRP A 49 -19.66 -2.53 -15.67
C TRP A 49 -20.37 -2.12 -14.39
N GLY A 50 -20.78 -0.87 -14.23
CA GLY A 50 -21.30 -0.33 -12.98
C GLY A 50 -22.42 -1.16 -12.39
N ASN A 51 -23.44 -1.51 -13.17
CA ASN A 51 -24.56 -2.33 -12.72
C ASN A 51 -24.15 -3.74 -12.27
N LYS A 52 -23.17 -4.33 -12.95
CA LYS A 52 -22.66 -5.66 -12.60
C LYS A 52 -21.84 -5.59 -11.31
N LEU A 53 -20.92 -4.66 -11.20
CA LEU A 53 -20.07 -4.47 -10.03
C LEU A 53 -20.89 -4.16 -8.77
N MET A 54 -21.94 -3.31 -8.90
CA MET A 54 -22.85 -3.03 -7.77
C MET A 54 -23.60 -4.27 -7.31
N ARG A 55 -24.12 -5.08 -8.25
CA ARG A 55 -24.81 -6.34 -7.88
C ARG A 55 -23.89 -7.35 -7.24
N GLU A 56 -22.62 -7.37 -7.63
CA GLU A 56 -21.61 -8.27 -7.10
C GLU A 56 -20.92 -7.72 -5.83
N HIS A 57 -21.33 -6.54 -5.34
CA HIS A 57 -20.68 -5.82 -4.23
C HIS A 57 -19.18 -5.63 -4.44
N ARG A 58 -18.77 -5.34 -5.67
CA ARG A 58 -17.38 -5.14 -6.07
C ARG A 58 -17.12 -3.69 -6.42
N GLN A 59 -15.91 -3.25 -6.14
CA GLN A 59 -15.41 -1.93 -6.49
C GLN A 59 -14.18 -2.04 -7.39
N VAL A 60 -13.87 -0.95 -8.08
CA VAL A 60 -12.62 -0.79 -8.80
C VAL A 60 -11.65 -0.04 -7.92
N ALA A 61 -10.51 -0.64 -7.62
CA ALA A 61 -9.44 0.03 -6.86
C ALA A 61 -8.64 0.96 -7.80
N VAL A 62 -8.53 2.23 -7.40
CA VAL A 62 -7.70 3.25 -8.05
C VAL A 62 -6.61 3.66 -7.08
N ILE A 63 -5.40 3.19 -7.31
CA ILE A 63 -4.29 3.37 -6.38
C ILE A 63 -3.40 4.51 -6.85
N THR A 64 -3.17 5.48 -5.97
CA THR A 64 -2.33 6.65 -6.21
C THR A 64 -1.07 6.61 -5.33
N TYR A 65 -0.15 7.52 -5.60
CA TYR A 65 1.05 7.69 -4.79
C TYR A 65 0.91 8.79 -3.73
N THR A 66 0.05 9.78 -3.96
CA THR A 66 -0.11 10.95 -3.10
C THR A 66 -1.58 11.21 -2.77
N ASN A 67 -1.85 11.82 -1.61
CA ASN A 67 -3.19 12.26 -1.24
C ASN A 67 -3.74 13.29 -2.23
N ALA A 68 -2.89 14.21 -2.71
CA ALA A 68 -3.30 15.21 -3.70
C ALA A 68 -3.85 14.57 -5.00
N ALA A 69 -3.21 13.47 -5.46
CA ALA A 69 -3.71 12.74 -6.62
C ALA A 69 -5.02 12.00 -6.32
N THR A 70 -5.15 11.43 -5.11
CA THR A 70 -6.40 10.82 -4.64
C THR A 70 -7.55 11.84 -4.67
N ASP A 71 -7.35 13.00 -4.06
CA ASP A 71 -8.36 14.06 -3.96
C ASP A 71 -8.75 14.62 -5.33
N GLU A 72 -7.79 14.74 -6.23
CA GLU A 72 -8.02 15.20 -7.61
C GLU A 72 -8.88 14.20 -8.40
N ILE A 73 -8.57 12.91 -8.33
CA ILE A 73 -9.34 11.87 -9.00
C ILE A 73 -10.74 11.79 -8.39
N MET A 74 -10.87 11.76 -7.07
CA MET A 74 -12.17 11.69 -6.38
C MET A 74 -13.10 12.84 -6.80
N ARG A 75 -12.58 14.07 -6.88
CA ARG A 75 -13.37 15.20 -7.37
C ARG A 75 -13.83 15.04 -8.80
N ARG A 76 -12.97 14.52 -9.68
CA ARG A 76 -13.29 14.35 -11.11
C ARG A 76 -14.30 13.23 -11.39
N ILE A 77 -14.37 12.22 -10.54
CA ILE A 77 -15.36 11.13 -10.63
C ILE A 77 -16.58 11.37 -9.75
N ASP A 78 -16.76 12.59 -9.27
CA ASP A 78 -17.89 13.01 -8.43
C ASP A 78 -18.10 12.09 -7.21
N TYR A 79 -17.00 11.70 -6.54
CA TYR A 79 -16.99 10.83 -5.35
C TYR A 79 -17.78 9.53 -5.53
N ASN A 80 -17.80 8.99 -6.73
CA ASN A 80 -18.55 7.79 -7.06
C ASN A 80 -18.04 6.57 -6.27
N GLN A 81 -18.93 5.97 -5.49
CA GLN A 81 -18.60 4.84 -4.61
C GLN A 81 -18.27 3.52 -5.32
N LEU A 82 -18.46 3.44 -6.64
CA LEU A 82 -17.98 2.32 -7.43
C LEU A 82 -16.44 2.21 -7.44
N PHE A 83 -15.76 3.33 -7.14
CA PHE A 83 -14.32 3.44 -7.16
C PHE A 83 -13.77 3.64 -5.76
N HIS A 84 -12.90 2.72 -5.34
CA HIS A 84 -12.11 2.88 -4.12
C HIS A 84 -10.78 3.58 -4.47
N VAL A 85 -10.76 4.91 -4.38
CA VAL A 85 -9.57 5.72 -4.68
C VAL A 85 -8.79 5.98 -3.41
N SER A 86 -7.55 5.52 -3.34
CA SER A 86 -6.71 5.69 -2.15
C SER A 86 -5.21 5.65 -2.49
N THR A 87 -4.37 6.06 -1.55
CA THR A 87 -2.93 5.82 -1.69
C THR A 87 -2.61 4.33 -1.51
N ILE A 88 -1.47 3.88 -2.04
CA ILE A 88 -1.02 2.50 -1.87
C ILE A 88 -0.96 2.08 -0.40
N HIS A 89 -0.50 2.96 0.48
CA HIS A 89 -0.40 2.69 1.91
C HIS A 89 -1.78 2.53 2.56
N SER A 90 -2.71 3.42 2.23
CA SER A 90 -4.10 3.35 2.72
C SER A 90 -4.79 2.10 2.20
N PHE A 91 -4.61 1.75 0.92
CA PHE A 91 -5.17 0.54 0.33
C PHE A 91 -4.68 -0.73 1.04
N VAL A 92 -3.37 -0.84 1.23
CA VAL A 92 -2.78 -1.99 1.94
C VAL A 92 -3.28 -2.05 3.38
N TRP A 93 -3.33 -0.91 4.09
CA TRP A 93 -3.87 -0.86 5.44
C TRP A 93 -5.33 -1.31 5.50
N ASP A 94 -6.17 -0.80 4.61
CA ASP A 94 -7.59 -1.17 4.57
C ASP A 94 -7.79 -2.67 4.32
N SER A 95 -6.91 -3.27 3.53
CA SER A 95 -6.93 -4.72 3.26
C SER A 95 -6.54 -5.58 4.47
N ILE A 96 -5.66 -5.09 5.35
CA ILE A 96 -5.12 -5.88 6.47
C ILE A 96 -5.63 -5.47 7.85
N LYS A 97 -6.18 -4.28 8.05
CA LYS A 97 -6.52 -3.69 9.37
C LYS A 97 -7.43 -4.55 10.26
N THR A 98 -8.21 -5.46 9.69
CA THR A 98 -9.07 -6.39 10.43
C THR A 98 -8.30 -7.56 11.03
N TYR A 99 -7.11 -7.87 10.52
CA TYR A 99 -6.29 -9.02 10.93
C TYR A 99 -5.26 -8.62 12.00
N GLN A 100 -5.71 -8.03 13.11
CA GLN A 100 -4.85 -7.45 14.15
C GLN A 100 -3.86 -8.44 14.77
N LYS A 101 -4.26 -9.70 14.94
CA LYS A 101 -3.38 -10.76 15.47
C LYS A 101 -2.23 -11.07 14.52
N ASP A 102 -2.52 -11.14 13.21
CA ASP A 102 -1.49 -11.39 12.19
C ASP A 102 -0.56 -10.19 12.04
N ILE A 103 -1.10 -8.97 12.07
CA ILE A 103 -0.31 -7.74 12.08
C ILE A 103 0.68 -7.76 13.26
N LYS A 104 0.21 -8.05 14.46
CA LYS A 104 1.04 -8.15 15.66
C LYS A 104 2.14 -9.20 15.50
N ALA A 105 1.77 -10.41 15.09
CA ALA A 105 2.72 -11.51 14.91
C ALA A 105 3.81 -11.15 13.90
N ARG A 106 3.45 -10.60 12.73
CA ARG A 106 4.42 -10.19 11.70
C ARG A 106 5.31 -9.05 12.16
N TYR A 107 4.72 -8.06 12.85
CA TYR A 107 5.50 -6.96 13.39
C TYR A 107 6.56 -7.43 14.39
N LEU A 108 6.19 -8.29 15.34
CA LEU A 108 7.10 -8.85 16.34
C LEU A 108 8.17 -9.75 15.72
N GLN A 109 7.79 -10.58 14.74
CA GLN A 109 8.73 -11.40 13.97
C GLN A 109 9.78 -10.55 13.25
N ARG A 110 9.37 -9.43 12.63
CA ARG A 110 10.29 -8.50 11.98
C ARG A 110 11.25 -7.85 12.97
N LEU A 111 10.75 -7.37 14.11
CA LEU A 111 11.61 -6.79 15.14
C LEU A 111 12.64 -7.80 15.63
N GLN A 112 12.24 -9.07 15.82
CA GLN A 112 13.17 -10.12 16.21
C GLN A 112 14.23 -10.36 15.13
N ALA A 113 13.84 -10.47 13.87
CA ALA A 113 14.79 -10.66 12.76
C ALA A 113 15.83 -9.52 12.69
N ASN A 114 15.38 -8.27 12.90
CA ASN A 114 16.28 -7.11 12.93
C ASN A 114 17.25 -7.18 14.12
N ILE A 115 16.80 -7.63 15.29
CA ILE A 115 17.65 -7.85 16.47
C ILE A 115 18.69 -8.91 16.16
N ASP A 116 18.29 -10.05 15.62
CA ASP A 116 19.16 -11.19 15.30
C ASP A 116 20.24 -10.79 14.27
N GLU A 117 19.85 -10.02 13.24
CA GLU A 117 20.78 -9.49 12.23
C GLU A 117 21.83 -8.55 12.86
N LEU A 118 21.41 -7.64 13.74
CA LEU A 118 22.32 -6.74 14.41
C LEU A 118 23.23 -7.47 15.41
N GLN A 119 22.70 -8.49 16.09
CA GLN A 119 23.47 -9.34 17.00
C GLN A 119 24.56 -10.09 16.23
N ALA A 120 24.23 -10.68 15.08
CA ALA A 120 25.22 -11.34 14.23
C ALA A 120 26.33 -10.38 13.77
N LYS A 121 25.99 -9.11 13.45
CA LYS A 121 26.98 -8.07 13.14
C LYS A 121 27.89 -7.73 14.32
N ILE A 122 27.34 -7.70 15.53
CA ILE A 122 28.08 -7.49 16.76
C ILE A 122 29.05 -8.65 17.00
N ASP A 123 28.57 -9.89 16.89
CA ASP A 123 29.36 -11.10 17.15
C ASP A 123 30.53 -11.25 16.15
N ALA A 124 30.33 -10.81 14.91
CA ALA A 124 31.37 -10.76 13.89
C ALA A 124 32.43 -9.64 14.12
N THR A 125 32.15 -8.69 15.03
CA THR A 125 33.01 -7.53 15.26
C THR A 125 34.06 -7.83 16.32
N LYS A 126 35.33 -8.03 15.94
CA LYS A 126 36.44 -8.32 16.87
C LYS A 126 36.79 -7.18 17.84
N ASN A 127 36.58 -5.93 17.44
CA ASN A 127 36.91 -4.75 18.26
C ASN A 127 35.65 -4.09 18.83
N LYS A 128 35.43 -4.28 20.12
CA LYS A 128 34.28 -3.77 20.89
C LYS A 128 34.31 -2.24 21.12
N GLU A 129 35.43 -1.58 20.90
CA GLU A 129 35.56 -0.12 21.05
C GLU A 129 35.14 0.65 19.80
N ARG A 130 34.94 -0.03 18.68
CA ARG A 130 34.48 0.64 17.44
C ARG A 130 33.16 1.33 17.66
N LYS A 131 33.04 2.56 17.10
CA LYS A 131 31.76 3.30 17.09
C LYS A 131 30.60 2.48 16.55
N THR A 132 30.84 1.65 15.52
CA THR A 132 29.83 0.76 14.94
C THR A 132 29.33 -0.31 15.91
N TYR A 133 30.20 -0.88 16.76
CA TYR A 133 29.81 -1.83 17.78
C TYR A 133 28.86 -1.19 18.80
N LYS A 134 29.24 -0.05 19.38
CA LYS A 134 28.40 0.69 20.33
C LYS A 134 27.06 1.12 19.73
N ALA A 135 27.09 1.64 18.51
CA ALA A 135 25.87 2.04 17.81
C ALA A 135 24.91 0.86 17.53
N ASN A 136 25.45 -0.32 17.18
CA ASN A 136 24.61 -1.52 16.99
C ASN A 136 24.04 -2.02 18.31
N GLN A 137 24.80 -1.95 19.41
CA GLN A 137 24.31 -2.31 20.74
C GLN A 137 23.16 -1.41 21.20
N GLU A 138 23.29 -0.09 21.00
CA GLU A 138 22.22 0.87 21.30
C GLU A 138 20.96 0.60 20.45
N LYS A 139 21.15 0.29 19.17
CA LYS A 139 20.01 -0.06 18.27
C LYS A 139 19.31 -1.33 18.74
N ILE A 140 20.04 -2.36 19.16
CA ILE A 140 19.45 -3.59 19.69
C ILE A 140 18.62 -3.28 20.93
N ASN A 141 19.17 -2.54 21.88
CA ASN A 141 18.45 -2.18 23.11
C ASN A 141 17.14 -1.44 22.78
N HIS A 142 17.18 -0.50 21.85
CA HIS A 142 15.99 0.24 21.41
C HIS A 142 14.96 -0.66 20.70
N LEU A 143 15.42 -1.65 19.92
CA LEU A 143 14.53 -2.62 19.28
C LEU A 143 13.89 -3.57 20.28
N ILE A 144 14.61 -3.98 21.34
CA ILE A 144 14.08 -4.81 22.42
C ILE A 144 12.98 -4.05 23.17
N GLU A 145 13.26 -2.82 23.63
CA GLU A 145 12.26 -1.97 24.28
C GLU A 145 11.01 -1.78 23.42
N ARG A 146 11.22 -1.52 22.11
CA ARG A 146 10.14 -1.38 21.15
C ARG A 146 9.33 -2.67 21.01
N LYS A 147 9.99 -3.83 20.98
CA LYS A 147 9.33 -5.14 20.90
C LYS A 147 8.46 -5.38 22.13
N GLU A 148 9.00 -5.18 23.34
CA GLU A 148 8.27 -5.33 24.61
C GLU A 148 7.05 -4.39 24.68
N ALA A 149 7.20 -3.15 24.22
CA ALA A 149 6.08 -2.21 24.14
C ALA A 149 4.98 -2.69 23.17
N LYS A 150 5.38 -3.24 22.02
CA LYS A 150 4.44 -3.73 20.99
C LYS A 150 3.74 -5.04 21.40
N GLU A 151 4.38 -5.87 22.23
CA GLU A 151 3.76 -7.09 22.78
C GLU A 151 2.51 -6.81 23.63
N LYS A 152 2.44 -5.64 24.23
CA LYS A 152 1.30 -5.21 25.07
C LYS A 152 0.15 -4.59 24.29
N ILE A 153 0.27 -4.45 22.97
CA ILE A 153 -0.72 -3.79 22.11
C ILE A 153 -1.66 -4.82 21.50
N ASP A 154 -2.96 -4.58 21.63
CA ASP A 154 -3.99 -5.42 21.03
C ASP A 154 -4.52 -4.86 19.71
N LYS A 155 -4.44 -3.54 19.51
CA LYS A 155 -4.95 -2.87 18.30
C LYS A 155 -3.95 -1.88 17.75
N PHE A 156 -3.45 -2.17 16.55
CA PHE A 156 -2.61 -1.28 15.77
C PHE A 156 -3.46 -0.31 14.96
N ILE A 157 -2.92 0.87 14.71
CA ILE A 157 -3.47 1.89 13.83
C ILE A 157 -2.40 2.32 12.82
N TYR A 158 -2.83 2.70 11.64
CA TYR A 158 -1.95 3.34 10.67
C TYR A 158 -2.03 4.85 10.80
N ASN A 159 -0.87 5.52 10.88
CA ASN A 159 -0.78 6.97 10.91
C ASN A 159 0.00 7.47 9.68
N PRO A 160 -0.69 8.02 8.67
CA PRO A 160 -0.06 8.52 7.45
C PRO A 160 0.86 9.73 7.67
N ASN A 161 0.67 10.48 8.77
CA ASN A 161 1.46 11.67 9.06
C ASN A 161 2.80 11.36 9.75
N GLY A 162 3.14 10.08 9.91
CA GLY A 162 4.46 9.67 10.41
C GLY A 162 4.72 9.89 11.90
N ASP A 163 3.77 10.46 12.63
CA ASP A 163 3.88 10.71 14.06
C ASP A 163 3.65 9.41 14.84
N ASN A 164 4.70 8.57 14.87
CA ASN A 164 4.68 7.28 15.58
C ASN A 164 4.95 7.41 17.09
N LEU A 165 4.59 8.54 17.69
CA LEU A 165 4.68 8.79 19.12
C LEU A 165 3.83 7.80 19.93
N LYS A 166 2.72 7.32 19.35
CA LYS A 166 1.89 6.30 19.99
C LYS A 166 2.47 4.91 19.75
N ALA A 167 2.62 4.15 20.81
CA ALA A 167 3.16 2.79 20.73
C ALA A 167 2.40 1.87 19.75
N ASN A 168 1.10 2.07 19.53
CA ASN A 168 0.27 1.29 18.64
C ASN A 168 0.24 1.78 17.19
N SER A 169 1.01 2.81 16.84
CA SER A 169 1.05 3.39 15.50
C SER A 169 2.01 2.63 14.58
N LEU A 170 1.58 2.40 13.34
CA LEU A 170 2.39 1.87 12.25
C LEU A 170 2.68 2.98 11.24
N ASN A 171 3.91 3.04 10.74
CA ASN A 171 4.31 3.97 9.69
C ASN A 171 4.08 3.38 8.29
N HIS A 172 4.41 4.15 7.24
CA HIS A 172 4.30 3.73 5.85
C HIS A 172 5.06 2.44 5.55
N SER A 173 6.32 2.35 5.99
CA SER A 173 7.17 1.17 5.77
C SER A 173 6.62 -0.06 6.50
N ASP A 174 6.15 0.13 7.74
CA ASP A 174 5.55 -0.96 8.53
C ASP A 174 4.33 -1.54 7.81
N VAL A 175 3.44 -0.69 7.31
CA VAL A 175 2.20 -1.13 6.64
C VAL A 175 2.50 -1.88 5.35
N ILE A 176 3.40 -1.38 4.51
CA ILE A 176 3.75 -2.05 3.24
C ILE A 176 4.41 -3.39 3.50
N GLU A 177 5.37 -3.45 4.42
CA GLU A 177 6.12 -4.68 4.68
C GLU A 177 5.25 -5.76 5.29
N ILE A 178 4.47 -5.42 6.33
CA ILE A 178 3.51 -6.34 6.95
C ILE A 178 2.46 -6.79 5.94
N GLY A 179 1.90 -5.86 5.18
CA GLY A 179 0.90 -6.17 4.15
C GLY A 179 1.44 -7.11 3.08
N THR A 180 2.65 -6.88 2.59
CA THR A 180 3.30 -7.77 1.62
C THR A 180 3.49 -9.18 2.17
N GLN A 181 3.97 -9.30 3.42
CA GLN A 181 4.13 -10.61 4.07
C GLN A 181 2.79 -11.31 4.29
N MET A 182 1.75 -10.56 4.65
CA MET A 182 0.42 -11.13 4.83
C MET A 182 -0.20 -11.60 3.51
N LEU A 183 -0.04 -10.83 2.43
CA LEU A 183 -0.51 -11.20 1.09
C LEU A 183 0.18 -12.47 0.57
N GLN A 184 1.46 -12.68 0.87
CA GLN A 184 2.19 -13.87 0.44
C GLN A 184 1.68 -15.17 1.10
N VAL A 185 1.15 -15.09 2.31
CA VAL A 185 0.80 -16.26 3.12
C VAL A 185 -0.71 -16.49 3.22
N ASN A 186 -1.51 -15.44 3.08
CA ASN A 186 -2.96 -15.51 3.26
C ASN A 186 -3.68 -15.56 1.91
N LEU A 187 -4.18 -16.76 1.56
CA LEU A 187 -4.94 -16.99 0.32
C LEU A 187 -6.20 -16.12 0.19
N LEU A 188 -6.84 -15.76 1.31
CA LEU A 188 -8.03 -14.89 1.30
C LEU A 188 -7.67 -13.47 0.88
N LEU A 189 -6.52 -12.95 1.30
CA LEU A 189 -6.04 -11.64 0.89
C LEU A 189 -5.56 -11.59 -0.57
N GLN A 190 -5.22 -12.74 -1.16
CA GLN A 190 -4.83 -12.82 -2.57
C GLN A 190 -6.02 -12.74 -3.55
N GLN A 191 -7.24 -12.75 -3.02
CA GLN A 191 -8.48 -12.65 -3.82
C GLN A 191 -9.04 -11.21 -3.90
N ILE A 192 -8.36 -10.25 -3.29
CA ILE A 192 -8.67 -8.82 -3.37
C ILE A 192 -8.26 -8.28 -4.73
#